data_b193ad14f31b474cb8134722bb21311f
#
_entry.id   b193ad14f31b474cb8134722bb21311f
#
_cell.length_a   1.000
_cell.length_b   1.000
_cell.length_c   1.000
_cell.angle_alpha   90.00
_cell.angle_beta   90.00
_cell.angle_gamma   90.00
#
_symmetry.space_group_name_H-M   'P 1'
#
loop_
_entity.id
_entity.type
_entity.pdbx_description
1 polymer ?
#
loop_
_entity_poly.entity_id
_entity_poly.type
_entity_poly.pdbx_seq_one_letter_code
_entity_poly.pdbx_strand_id
1 'polypeptide(L)' 'MSVADKITALRAELTQHNYRYYVLDEPVISDYEFDQLLIQLQELEQANPQFYDPNSPTQRVGGAV' A
#
# COMPACT_ATOMS: atom_id res chain seq x y z
N MET A 1 -5.01 2.51 18.14
CA MET A 1 -5.33 2.08 16.78
C MET A 1 -5.01 0.60 16.63
N SER A 2 -5.94 -0.17 16.13
CA SER A 2 -5.74 -1.60 15.97
C SER A 2 -4.90 -1.88 14.72
N VAL A 3 -4.38 -3.12 14.64
CA VAL A 3 -3.64 -3.54 13.44
C VAL A 3 -4.54 -3.47 12.21
N ALA A 4 -5.79 -3.87 12.34
CA ALA A 4 -6.73 -3.80 11.23
C ALA A 4 -6.91 -2.38 10.74
N ASP A 5 -7.00 -1.42 11.65
CA ASP A 5 -7.11 -0.01 11.29
C ASP A 5 -5.85 0.49 10.57
N LYS A 6 -4.68 0.08 11.05
CA LYS A 6 -3.42 0.45 10.41
C LYS A 6 -3.34 -0.10 8.99
N ILE A 7 -3.69 -1.36 8.82
CA ILE A 7 -3.66 -2.00 7.51
C ILE A 7 -4.61 -1.29 6.56
N THR A 8 -5.83 -1.01 7.01
CA THR A 8 -6.82 -0.31 6.19
C THR A 8 -6.33 1.08 5.79
N ALA A 9 -5.76 1.81 6.74
CA ALA A 9 -5.25 3.15 6.47
C ALA A 9 -4.10 3.12 5.46
N LEU A 10 -3.17 2.19 5.62
CA LEU A 10 -2.04 2.07 4.70
C LEU A 10 -2.50 1.67 3.30
N ARG A 11 -3.47 0.77 3.21
CA ARG A 11 -4.02 0.37 1.92
C ARG A 11 -4.66 1.55 1.20
N ALA A 12 -5.45 2.34 1.93
CA ALA A 12 -6.09 3.51 1.35
C ALA A 12 -5.07 4.54 0.90
N GLU A 13 -4.06 4.79 1.72
CA GLU A 13 -3.02 5.75 1.41
C GLU A 13 -2.22 5.33 0.19
N LEU A 14 -1.78 4.08 0.15
CA LEU A 14 -1.02 3.58 -0.99
C LEU A 14 -1.83 3.56 -2.27
N THR A 15 -3.10 3.21 -2.19
CA THR A 15 -3.99 3.23 -3.35
C THR A 15 -4.11 4.65 -3.90
N GLN A 16 -4.24 5.63 -3.01
CA GLN A 16 -4.35 7.02 -3.40
C GLN A 16 -3.07 7.54 -4.04
N HIS A 17 -1.90 7.22 -3.44
CA HIS A 17 -0.62 7.62 -4.02
C HIS A 17 -0.39 6.98 -5.38
N ASN A 18 -0.77 5.72 -5.51
CA ASN A 18 -0.65 5.00 -6.76
C ASN A 18 -1.51 5.66 -7.85
N TYR A 19 -2.73 6.04 -7.50
CA TYR A 19 -3.62 6.74 -8.42
C TYR A 19 -3.00 8.05 -8.89
N ARG A 20 -2.47 8.84 -7.96
CA ARG A 20 -1.86 10.12 -8.31
C ARG A 20 -0.64 9.95 -9.19
N TYR A 21 0.14 8.92 -8.94
CA TYR A 21 1.34 8.65 -9.72
C TYR A 21 1.00 8.21 -11.15
N TYR A 22 0.08 7.26 -11.30
CA TYR A 22 -0.18 6.66 -12.60
C TYR A 22 -1.26 7.37 -13.40
N VAL A 23 -2.22 7.97 -12.76
CA VAL A 23 -3.35 8.59 -13.45
C VAL A 23 -3.16 10.10 -13.59
N LEU A 24 -2.78 10.76 -12.48
CA LEU A 24 -2.64 12.21 -12.47
C LEU A 24 -1.24 12.68 -12.79
N ASP A 25 -0.27 11.79 -12.75
CA ASP A 25 1.14 12.13 -12.97
C ASP A 25 1.61 13.23 -12.01
N GLU A 26 1.07 13.21 -10.80
CA GLU A 26 1.37 14.20 -9.77
C GLU A 26 1.69 13.52 -8.45
N PRO A 27 2.85 12.86 -8.32
CA PRO A 27 3.21 12.20 -7.09
C PRO A 27 3.38 13.22 -5.96
N VAL A 28 2.77 12.93 -4.81
CA VAL A 28 2.89 13.81 -3.63
C VAL A 28 4.00 13.36 -2.69
N ILE A 29 4.53 12.17 -2.90
CA ILE A 29 5.65 11.66 -2.11
C ILE A 29 6.69 11.09 -3.06
N SER A 30 7.91 10.94 -2.54
CA SER A 30 8.99 10.34 -3.30
C SER A 30 8.81 8.84 -3.44
N ASP A 31 9.50 8.24 -4.41
CA ASP A 31 9.50 6.80 -4.58
C ASP A 31 9.97 6.09 -3.31
N TYR A 32 10.95 6.68 -2.64
CA TYR A 32 11.45 6.13 -1.39
C TYR A 32 10.37 6.08 -0.32
N GLU A 33 9.63 7.17 -0.16
CA GLU A 33 8.56 7.21 0.83
C GLU A 33 7.45 6.22 0.50
N PHE A 34 7.07 6.14 -0.77
CA PHE A 34 6.08 5.17 -1.21
C PHE A 34 6.53 3.75 -0.89
N ASP A 35 7.79 3.44 -1.16
CA ASP A 35 8.35 2.12 -0.91
C ASP A 35 8.34 1.79 0.59
N GLN A 36 8.65 2.77 1.44
CA GLN A 36 8.61 2.56 2.88
C GLN A 36 7.21 2.23 3.38
N LEU A 37 6.21 2.92 2.88
CA LEU A 37 4.83 2.63 3.23
C LEU A 37 4.42 1.24 2.76
N LEU A 38 4.85 0.87 1.58
CA LEU A 38 4.56 -0.44 1.03
C LEU A 38 5.17 -1.56 1.89
N ILE A 39 6.42 -1.37 2.31
CA ILE A 39 7.10 -2.33 3.18
C ILE A 39 6.38 -2.47 4.50
N GLN A 40 5.96 -1.36 5.09
CA GLN A 40 5.21 -1.39 6.35
C GLN A 40 3.94 -2.21 6.20
N LEU A 41 3.21 -2.01 5.13
CA LEU A 41 1.98 -2.76 4.89
C LEU A 41 2.27 -4.25 4.67
N GLN A 42 3.31 -4.56 3.92
CA GLN A 42 3.71 -5.95 3.70
C GLN A 42 4.02 -6.65 5.01
N GLU A 43 4.77 -6.00 5.89
CA GLU A 43 5.11 -6.57 7.18
C GLU A 43 3.88 -6.82 8.03
N LEU A 44 2.96 -5.88 8.03
CA LEU A 44 1.71 -6.03 8.79
C LEU A 44 0.87 -7.18 8.25
N GLU A 45 0.80 -7.30 6.94
CA GLU A 45 0.03 -8.38 6.31
C GLU A 45 0.66 -9.74 6.57
N GLN A 46 1.99 -9.82 6.55
CA GLN A 46 2.68 -11.07 6.84
C GLN A 46 2.53 -11.49 8.31
N ALA A 47 2.55 -10.52 9.21
CA ALA A 47 2.37 -10.80 10.63
C ALA A 47 0.92 -11.14 10.96
N ASN A 48 -0.02 -10.75 10.10
CA ASN A 48 -1.45 -10.92 10.34
C ASN A 48 -2.10 -11.49 9.08
N PRO A 49 -1.84 -12.76 8.76
CA PRO A 49 -2.33 -13.36 7.51
C PRO A 49 -3.85 -13.38 7.40
N GLN A 50 -4.56 -13.24 8.51
CA GLN A 50 -6.02 -13.16 8.49
C GLN A 50 -6.51 -11.90 7.76
N PHE A 51 -5.65 -10.91 7.59
CA PHE A 51 -6.00 -9.68 6.88
C PHE A 51 -5.54 -9.68 5.42
N TYR A 52 -5.05 -10.80 4.93
CA TYR A 52 -4.62 -10.89 3.55
C TYR A 52 -5.76 -10.53 2.60
N ASP A 53 -5.43 -9.74 1.58
CA ASP A 53 -6.39 -9.31 0.57
C ASP A 53 -5.68 -9.29 -0.78
N PRO A 54 -6.14 -10.08 -1.75
CA PRO A 54 -5.51 -10.09 -3.08
C PRO A 54 -5.61 -8.75 -3.81
N ASN A 55 -6.52 -7.87 -3.37
CA ASN A 55 -6.64 -6.54 -3.94
C ASN A 55 -5.79 -5.50 -3.23
N SER A 56 -5.02 -5.90 -2.22
CA SER A 56 -4.13 -4.99 -1.51
C SER A 56 -3.06 -4.44 -2.45
N PRO A 57 -2.65 -3.17 -2.28
CA PRO A 57 -1.56 -2.60 -3.07
C PRO A 57 -0.29 -3.45 -3.04
N THR A 58 -0.04 -4.17 -1.94
CA THR A 58 1.13 -5.03 -1.85
C THR A 58 1.10 -6.18 -2.83
N GLN A 59 -0.09 -6.58 -3.27
CA GLN A 59 -0.28 -7.70 -4.19
C GLN A 59 -0.34 -7.25 -5.64
N ARG A 60 -0.48 -5.95 -5.86
CA ARG A 60 -0.67 -5.41 -7.22
C ARG A 60 0.53 -4.62 -7.72
N VAL A 61 1.50 -4.37 -6.86
CA VAL A 61 2.67 -3.57 -7.22
C VAL A 61 3.64 -4.39 -8.05
N GLY A 62 4.20 -3.75 -9.05
CA GLY A 62 5.29 -4.32 -9.84
C GLY A 62 4.91 -5.45 -10.74
N GLY A 63 3.97 -6.25 -10.32
CA GLY A 63 3.49 -7.36 -11.12
C GLY A 63 2.23 -7.01 -11.87
N ALA A 64 1.94 -5.78 -11.94
CA ALA A 64 0.65 -5.30 -12.45
C ALA A 64 0.45 -5.56 -13.93
N VAL A 65 1.21 -6.29 -14.49
CA VAL A 65 1.10 -6.54 -15.92
C VAL A 65 0.27 -7.77 -16.20
#